data_8791e2f5333af0e1d59aeca1d9d9a7ca
#
_entry.id   8791e2f5333af0e1d59aeca1d9d9a7ca
#
_cell.length_a   1.000
_cell.length_b   1.000
_cell.length_c   1.000
_cell.angle_alpha   90.00
_cell.angle_beta   90.00
_cell.angle_gamma   90.00
#
_symmetry.space_group_name_H-M   'P 1'
#
loop_
_entity.id
_entity.type
_entity.pdbx_description
1 polymer ?
#
loop_
_entity_poly.entity_id
_entity_poly.type
_entity_poly.pdbx_seq_one_letter_code
_entity_poly.pdbx_strand_id
1 'polypeptide(L)'
;MSVQRRLLPTTGALAAFEAVARLGSFTAAAQELALTQGAISRQIKLLEDQFGKRLIERDSRNVHLSPEGEIYAETVRSALGQLREAALGLMSNRHGGVLNLAILPTFGTRWLMPLIPEFVEQNPDITINFATRIGRFDFGRERMDAAIHVGQPDWPGATSTLLMREEVAPVAAPEFLTANAVTEPRDLGRLPLLHMASRPGGWAEWFEHQGLATPTGPGMQFEQFSTAAQACIAGLGIALLPLFLITGELQRGQLVPAPGRAMQSRSAYYLVVPNEKRLYPPVAGFRNWLLTKLPQSTATER
;
A
#
# COMPACT_ATOMS: atom_id res chain seq x y z
N MET A 1 -10.45 32.49 -4.51
CA MET A 1 -9.48 32.74 -5.60
C MET A 1 -10.19 32.52 -6.92
N SER A 2 -10.33 33.56 -7.75
CA SER A 2 -10.93 33.43 -9.10
C SER A 2 -9.96 32.68 -10.00
N VAL A 3 -10.30 31.43 -10.34
CA VAL A 3 -9.54 30.67 -11.34
C VAL A 3 -9.78 31.33 -12.68
N GLN A 4 -8.75 31.90 -13.30
CA GLN A 4 -8.87 32.51 -14.62
C GLN A 4 -9.32 31.43 -15.60
N ARG A 5 -10.48 31.61 -16.23
CA ARG A 5 -11.08 30.69 -17.22
C ARG A 5 -10.12 30.26 -18.33
N ARG A 6 -9.07 31.05 -18.62
CA ARG A 6 -8.01 30.73 -19.58
C ARG A 6 -7.08 29.58 -19.17
N LEU A 7 -7.06 29.19 -17.88
CA LEU A 7 -6.17 28.11 -17.39
C LEU A 7 -6.87 26.75 -17.34
N LEU A 8 -8.19 26.69 -17.52
CA LEU A 8 -8.94 25.44 -17.51
C LEU A 8 -9.50 25.13 -18.90
N PRO A 9 -8.89 24.21 -19.66
CA PRO A 9 -9.43 23.71 -20.91
C PRO A 9 -10.74 22.94 -20.70
N THR A 10 -11.50 22.78 -21.78
CA THR A 10 -12.71 21.95 -21.73
C THR A 10 -12.35 20.49 -21.55
N THR A 11 -13.18 19.72 -20.83
CA THR A 11 -13.00 18.27 -20.66
C THR A 11 -12.94 17.53 -21.99
N GLY A 12 -13.69 18.00 -23.02
CA GLY A 12 -13.62 17.45 -24.37
C GLY A 12 -12.24 17.61 -25.03
N ALA A 13 -11.61 18.80 -24.87
CA ALA A 13 -10.27 19.03 -25.40
C ALA A 13 -9.21 18.18 -24.66
N LEU A 14 -9.35 18.06 -23.34
CA LEU A 14 -8.48 17.21 -22.54
C LEU A 14 -8.62 15.73 -22.90
N ALA A 15 -9.85 15.23 -23.09
CA ALA A 15 -10.10 13.84 -23.48
C ALA A 15 -9.56 13.55 -24.90
N ALA A 16 -9.75 14.47 -25.86
CA ALA A 16 -9.20 14.32 -27.19
C ALA A 16 -7.66 14.27 -27.20
N PHE A 17 -7.03 15.14 -26.43
CA PHE A 17 -5.58 15.17 -26.28
C PHE A 17 -5.05 13.87 -25.62
N GLU A 18 -5.65 13.43 -24.52
CA GLU A 18 -5.26 12.20 -23.82
C GLU A 18 -5.38 10.98 -24.73
N ALA A 19 -6.48 10.84 -25.44
CA ALA A 19 -6.69 9.71 -26.34
C ALA A 19 -5.65 9.67 -27.48
N VAL A 20 -5.31 10.82 -28.09
CA VAL A 20 -4.27 10.90 -29.13
C VAL A 20 -2.90 10.63 -28.52
N ALA A 21 -2.60 11.17 -27.35
CA ALA A 21 -1.33 10.97 -26.64
C ALA A 21 -1.07 9.47 -26.34
N ARG A 22 -2.11 8.74 -25.94
CA ARG A 22 -2.02 7.33 -25.57
C ARG A 22 -2.02 6.39 -26.78
N LEU A 23 -2.85 6.69 -27.79
CA LEU A 23 -3.03 5.80 -28.96
C LEU A 23 -2.08 6.12 -30.12
N GLY A 24 -1.38 7.25 -30.10
CA GLY A 24 -0.50 7.70 -31.16
C GLY A 24 -1.21 7.93 -32.52
N SER A 25 -2.56 8.06 -32.50
CA SER A 25 -3.37 8.11 -33.71
C SER A 25 -4.63 8.95 -33.54
N PHE A 26 -4.82 9.95 -34.40
CA PHE A 26 -6.04 10.75 -34.45
C PHE A 26 -7.27 9.92 -34.86
N THR A 27 -7.08 8.93 -35.73
CA THR A 27 -8.15 8.05 -36.18
C THR A 27 -8.61 7.11 -35.07
N ALA A 28 -7.68 6.50 -34.35
CA ALA A 28 -7.97 5.63 -33.23
C ALA A 28 -8.64 6.41 -32.07
N ALA A 29 -8.17 7.62 -31.78
CA ALA A 29 -8.78 8.50 -30.80
C ALA A 29 -10.21 8.92 -31.19
N ALA A 30 -10.44 9.19 -32.45
CA ALA A 30 -11.76 9.52 -32.98
C ALA A 30 -12.76 8.33 -32.81
N GLN A 31 -12.30 7.12 -33.08
CA GLN A 31 -13.11 5.91 -32.87
C GLN A 31 -13.44 5.68 -31.40
N GLU A 32 -12.43 5.80 -30.52
CA GLU A 32 -12.62 5.61 -29.07
C GLU A 32 -13.61 6.62 -28.47
N LEU A 33 -13.53 7.87 -28.90
CA LEU A 33 -14.39 8.95 -28.37
C LEU A 33 -15.70 9.12 -29.12
N ALA A 34 -15.99 8.26 -30.10
CA ALA A 34 -17.17 8.36 -30.99
C ALA A 34 -17.29 9.74 -31.65
N LEU A 35 -16.17 10.30 -32.11
CA LEU A 35 -16.05 11.59 -32.78
C LEU A 35 -15.44 11.43 -34.18
N THR A 36 -15.51 12.49 -34.98
CA THR A 36 -14.77 12.54 -36.25
C THR A 36 -13.33 12.95 -36.02
N GLN A 37 -12.38 12.50 -36.89
CA GLN A 37 -10.98 12.92 -36.83
C GLN A 37 -10.82 14.45 -36.89
N GLY A 38 -11.67 15.14 -37.67
CA GLY A 38 -11.70 16.59 -37.73
C GLY A 38 -12.11 17.25 -36.41
N ALA A 39 -13.04 16.63 -35.66
CA ALA A 39 -13.43 17.11 -34.34
C ALA A 39 -12.28 16.95 -33.34
N ILE A 40 -11.59 15.80 -33.32
CA ILE A 40 -10.40 15.59 -32.47
C ILE A 40 -9.31 16.63 -32.79
N SER A 41 -8.98 16.81 -34.08
CA SER A 41 -7.99 17.83 -34.52
C SER A 41 -8.36 19.24 -34.05
N ARG A 42 -9.65 19.60 -34.13
CA ARG A 42 -10.14 20.92 -33.68
C ARG A 42 -10.00 21.07 -32.16
N GLN A 43 -10.36 20.07 -31.39
CA GLN A 43 -10.23 20.10 -29.93
C GLN A 43 -8.78 20.27 -29.47
N ILE A 44 -7.84 19.54 -30.10
CA ILE A 44 -6.43 19.64 -29.80
C ILE A 44 -5.88 21.01 -30.21
N LYS A 45 -6.26 21.52 -31.38
CA LYS A 45 -5.85 22.86 -31.81
C LYS A 45 -6.31 23.93 -30.83
N LEU A 46 -7.55 23.86 -30.35
CA LEU A 46 -8.09 24.80 -29.34
C LEU A 46 -7.26 24.75 -28.05
N LEU A 47 -6.81 23.56 -27.64
CA LEU A 47 -5.97 23.38 -26.47
C LEU A 47 -4.57 24.00 -26.67
N GLU A 48 -3.96 23.76 -27.82
CA GLU A 48 -2.65 24.33 -28.20
C GLU A 48 -2.71 25.86 -28.33
N ASP A 49 -3.75 26.38 -28.96
CA ASP A 49 -4.01 27.83 -29.10
C ASP A 49 -4.22 28.50 -27.73
N GLN A 50 -4.88 27.80 -26.79
CA GLN A 50 -5.11 28.29 -25.43
C GLN A 50 -3.81 28.47 -24.65
N PHE A 51 -2.85 27.56 -24.81
CA PHE A 51 -1.55 27.59 -24.14
C PHE A 51 -0.45 28.30 -24.93
N GLY A 52 -0.68 28.55 -26.22
CA GLY A 52 0.34 29.09 -27.12
C GLY A 52 1.52 28.12 -27.32
N LYS A 53 1.28 26.82 -27.13
CA LYS A 53 2.28 25.76 -27.24
C LYS A 53 1.77 24.60 -28.07
N ARG A 54 2.63 24.00 -28.88
CA ARG A 54 2.33 22.73 -29.51
C ARG A 54 2.52 21.61 -28.51
N LEU A 55 1.53 20.73 -28.41
CA LEU A 55 1.54 19.54 -27.55
C LEU A 55 1.73 18.26 -28.37
N ILE A 56 1.36 18.31 -29.66
CA ILE A 56 1.45 17.19 -30.59
C ILE A 56 2.25 17.62 -31.82
N GLU A 57 3.24 16.82 -32.16
CA GLU A 57 4.04 16.93 -33.37
C GLU A 57 3.62 15.86 -34.37
N ARG A 58 3.63 16.21 -35.64
CA ARG A 58 3.28 15.31 -36.74
C ARG A 58 4.44 15.21 -37.70
N ASP A 59 4.98 14.03 -37.83
CA ASP A 59 5.81 13.64 -38.95
C ASP A 59 4.96 13.00 -40.03
N SER A 60 5.50 12.85 -41.23
CA SER A 60 4.78 12.31 -42.39
C SER A 60 4.11 10.95 -42.17
N ARG A 61 4.48 10.20 -41.12
CA ARG A 61 3.96 8.85 -40.79
C ARG A 61 3.56 8.64 -39.34
N ASN A 62 3.97 9.52 -38.40
CA ASN A 62 3.77 9.28 -36.96
C ASN A 62 3.25 10.54 -36.25
N VAL A 63 2.55 10.32 -35.15
CA VAL A 63 2.08 11.31 -34.22
C VAL A 63 2.86 11.15 -32.91
N HIS A 64 3.62 12.19 -32.53
CA HIS A 64 4.42 12.22 -31.33
C HIS A 64 3.99 13.37 -30.42
N LEU A 65 4.26 13.25 -29.13
CA LEU A 65 4.12 14.35 -28.19
C LEU A 65 5.35 15.25 -28.25
N SER A 66 5.14 16.56 -28.11
CA SER A 66 6.24 17.46 -27.77
C SER A 66 6.71 17.21 -26.33
N PRO A 67 7.91 17.68 -25.90
CA PRO A 67 8.33 17.56 -24.50
C PRO A 67 7.32 18.16 -23.51
N GLU A 68 6.72 19.28 -23.83
CA GLU A 68 5.63 19.88 -23.05
C GLU A 68 4.35 19.02 -23.09
N GLY A 69 4.08 18.38 -24.23
CA GLY A 69 2.96 17.45 -24.42
C GLY A 69 3.10 16.20 -23.54
N GLU A 70 4.29 15.63 -23.40
CA GLU A 70 4.54 14.46 -22.54
C GLU A 70 4.24 14.77 -21.08
N ILE A 71 4.78 15.88 -20.56
CA ILE A 71 4.56 16.32 -19.17
C ILE A 71 3.07 16.58 -18.94
N TYR A 72 2.41 17.25 -19.88
CA TYR A 72 1.01 17.61 -19.77
C TYR A 72 0.08 16.39 -19.88
N ALA A 73 0.42 15.42 -20.75
CA ALA A 73 -0.36 14.19 -20.94
C ALA A 73 -0.47 13.35 -19.64
N GLU A 74 0.58 13.27 -18.86
CA GLU A 74 0.57 12.57 -17.56
C GLU A 74 -0.42 13.24 -16.59
N THR A 75 -0.35 14.58 -16.50
CA THR A 75 -1.24 15.38 -15.65
C THR A 75 -2.70 15.25 -16.09
N VAL A 76 -2.98 15.37 -17.40
CA VAL A 76 -4.34 15.26 -17.97
C VAL A 76 -4.92 13.87 -17.74
N ARG A 77 -4.14 12.81 -17.94
CA ARG A 77 -4.55 11.43 -17.68
C ARG A 77 -4.96 11.22 -16.23
N SER A 78 -4.17 11.76 -15.30
CA SER A 78 -4.48 11.70 -13.87
C SER A 78 -5.78 12.44 -13.55
N ALA A 79 -5.96 13.66 -14.03
CA ALA A 79 -7.15 14.48 -13.76
C ALA A 79 -8.44 13.86 -14.36
N LEU A 80 -8.39 13.38 -15.61
CA LEU A 80 -9.52 12.70 -16.24
C LEU A 80 -9.88 11.39 -15.55
N GLY A 81 -8.86 10.65 -15.05
CA GLY A 81 -9.05 9.46 -14.24
C GLY A 81 -9.85 9.77 -12.97
N GLN A 82 -9.45 10.80 -12.22
CA GLN A 82 -10.15 11.24 -11.00
C GLN A 82 -11.59 11.66 -11.27
N LEU A 83 -11.83 12.41 -12.35
CA LEU A 83 -13.19 12.81 -12.75
C LEU A 83 -14.05 11.61 -13.12
N ARG A 84 -13.49 10.61 -13.81
CA ARG A 84 -14.18 9.37 -14.17
C ARG A 84 -14.55 8.56 -12.94
N GLU A 85 -13.60 8.38 -12.00
CA GLU A 85 -13.84 7.70 -10.74
C GLU A 85 -14.94 8.38 -9.91
N ALA A 86 -14.90 9.71 -9.83
CA ALA A 86 -15.92 10.48 -9.13
C ALA A 86 -17.31 10.32 -9.79
N ALA A 87 -17.37 10.34 -11.13
CA ALA A 87 -18.61 10.12 -11.88
C ALA A 87 -19.17 8.70 -11.69
N LEU A 88 -18.30 7.68 -11.76
CA LEU A 88 -18.69 6.30 -11.46
C LEU A 88 -19.20 6.15 -10.04
N GLY A 89 -18.58 6.82 -9.07
CA GLY A 89 -19.06 6.86 -7.69
C GLY A 89 -20.44 7.51 -7.52
N LEU A 90 -20.78 8.48 -8.38
CA LEU A 90 -22.11 9.09 -8.38
C LEU A 90 -23.17 8.25 -9.11
N MET A 91 -22.75 7.49 -10.12
CA MET A 91 -23.64 6.64 -10.95
C MET A 91 -23.87 5.26 -10.33
N SER A 92 -22.91 4.75 -9.55
CA SER A 92 -23.08 3.52 -8.75
C SER A 92 -23.96 3.83 -7.54
N ASN A 93 -24.86 2.89 -7.20
CA ASN A 93 -25.68 2.96 -5.99
C ASN A 93 -24.81 3.34 -4.78
N ARG A 94 -25.38 4.11 -3.85
CA ARG A 94 -24.74 4.87 -2.73
C ARG A 94 -23.65 4.17 -1.91
N HIS A 95 -23.28 2.91 -2.20
CA HIS A 95 -22.34 2.11 -1.41
C HIS A 95 -21.27 1.38 -2.24
N GLY A 96 -21.35 1.38 -3.60
CA GLY A 96 -20.43 0.65 -4.48
C GLY A 96 -19.21 1.49 -4.94
N GLY A 97 -18.25 0.82 -5.60
CA GLY A 97 -17.07 1.46 -6.22
C GLY A 97 -15.81 0.62 -6.11
N VAL A 98 -14.67 1.24 -6.44
CA VAL A 98 -13.36 0.58 -6.40
C VAL A 98 -12.55 1.13 -5.23
N LEU A 99 -12.05 0.25 -4.38
CA LEU A 99 -11.10 0.55 -3.31
C LEU A 99 -9.69 0.13 -3.74
N ASN A 100 -8.80 1.08 -3.97
CA ASN A 100 -7.39 0.82 -4.19
C ASN A 100 -6.65 0.83 -2.84
N LEU A 101 -6.35 -0.34 -2.32
CA LEU A 101 -5.79 -0.54 -0.98
C LEU A 101 -4.33 -0.95 -1.05
N ALA A 102 -3.45 -0.14 -0.49
CA ALA A 102 -2.07 -0.51 -0.26
C ALA A 102 -1.96 -1.40 0.99
N ILE A 103 -1.24 -2.51 0.90
CA ILE A 103 -1.07 -3.47 2.00
C ILE A 103 0.39 -3.85 2.19
N LEU A 104 0.74 -4.18 3.43
CA LEU A 104 2.02 -4.81 3.75
C LEU A 104 1.99 -6.29 3.30
N PRO A 105 3.06 -6.82 2.69
CA PRO A 105 3.05 -8.15 2.07
C PRO A 105 2.57 -9.25 3.01
N THR A 106 3.25 -9.46 4.13
CA THR A 106 2.95 -10.56 5.06
C THR A 106 1.64 -10.34 5.82
N PHE A 107 1.35 -9.09 6.23
CA PHE A 107 0.08 -8.75 6.85
C PHE A 107 -1.09 -9.01 5.90
N GLY A 108 -0.95 -8.57 4.66
CA GLY A 108 -1.95 -8.80 3.62
C GLY A 108 -2.25 -10.28 3.43
N THR A 109 -1.23 -11.09 3.18
CA THR A 109 -1.42 -12.50 2.85
C THR A 109 -1.88 -13.36 4.04
N ARG A 110 -1.41 -13.07 5.25
CA ARG A 110 -1.61 -13.96 6.39
C ARG A 110 -2.75 -13.55 7.32
N TRP A 111 -3.02 -12.26 7.42
CA TRP A 111 -4.06 -11.76 8.31
C TRP A 111 -5.27 -11.21 7.55
N LEU A 112 -5.05 -10.35 6.54
CA LEU A 112 -6.16 -9.68 5.86
C LEU A 112 -6.88 -10.60 4.85
N MET A 113 -6.14 -11.28 3.96
CA MET A 113 -6.75 -12.10 2.89
C MET A 113 -7.72 -13.16 3.40
N PRO A 114 -7.47 -13.88 4.52
CA PRO A 114 -8.45 -14.82 5.07
C PRO A 114 -9.79 -14.19 5.48
N LEU A 115 -9.82 -12.88 5.74
CA LEU A 115 -11.01 -12.14 6.15
C LEU A 115 -11.78 -11.54 4.96
N ILE A 116 -11.10 -11.30 3.82
CA ILE A 116 -11.68 -10.62 2.65
C ILE A 116 -12.95 -11.29 2.09
N PRO A 117 -13.08 -12.65 2.05
CA PRO A 117 -14.31 -13.27 1.56
C PRO A 117 -15.57 -12.75 2.24
N GLU A 118 -15.52 -12.56 3.57
CA GLU A 118 -16.65 -12.03 4.32
C GLU A 118 -16.95 -10.57 3.95
N PHE A 119 -15.91 -9.75 3.75
CA PHE A 119 -16.11 -8.38 3.29
C PHE A 119 -16.82 -8.32 1.95
N VAL A 120 -16.37 -9.13 0.98
CA VAL A 120 -16.95 -9.19 -0.37
C VAL A 120 -18.39 -9.64 -0.33
N GLU A 121 -18.73 -10.63 0.51
CA GLU A 121 -20.11 -11.09 0.70
C GLU A 121 -21.02 -9.98 1.25
N GLN A 122 -20.52 -9.21 2.22
CA GLN A 122 -21.28 -8.11 2.84
C GLN A 122 -21.33 -6.84 1.96
N ASN A 123 -20.41 -6.69 1.01
CA ASN A 123 -20.27 -5.49 0.17
C ASN A 123 -20.07 -5.88 -1.32
N PRO A 124 -21.06 -6.53 -1.96
CA PRO A 124 -20.92 -7.07 -3.31
C PRO A 124 -20.67 -5.98 -4.38
N ASP A 125 -21.03 -4.75 -4.09
CA ASP A 125 -20.85 -3.60 -5.00
C ASP A 125 -19.45 -2.95 -4.87
N ILE A 126 -18.59 -3.41 -3.94
CA ILE A 126 -17.23 -2.89 -3.75
C ILE A 126 -16.22 -3.86 -4.35
N THR A 127 -15.43 -3.36 -5.30
CA THR A 127 -14.26 -4.07 -5.82
C THR A 127 -13.01 -3.56 -5.12
N ILE A 128 -12.14 -4.46 -4.63
CA ILE A 128 -10.87 -4.08 -4.02
C ILE A 128 -9.71 -4.43 -4.95
N ASN A 129 -8.87 -3.45 -5.24
CA ASN A 129 -7.57 -3.64 -5.86
C ASN A 129 -6.49 -3.57 -4.77
N PHE A 130 -5.66 -4.60 -4.67
CA PHE A 130 -4.57 -4.65 -3.71
C PHE A 130 -3.25 -4.31 -4.37
N ALA A 131 -2.49 -3.41 -3.73
CA ALA A 131 -1.11 -3.10 -4.12
C ALA A 131 -0.19 -3.28 -2.91
N THR A 132 0.97 -3.90 -3.11
CA THR A 132 1.96 -4.03 -2.04
C THR A 132 2.78 -2.76 -1.92
N ARG A 133 2.83 -2.18 -0.70
CA ARG A 133 3.69 -1.05 -0.36
C ARG A 133 4.31 -1.23 1.02
N ILE A 134 5.62 -1.03 1.08
CA ILE A 134 6.39 -0.99 2.33
C ILE A 134 6.86 0.45 2.52
N GLY A 135 6.55 1.05 3.68
CA GLY A 135 6.87 2.45 3.93
C GLY A 135 5.80 3.42 3.44
N ARG A 136 6.12 4.72 3.56
CA ARG A 136 5.23 5.82 3.18
C ARG A 136 5.37 6.16 1.71
N PHE A 137 4.28 6.60 1.12
CA PHE A 137 4.18 7.04 -0.27
C PHE A 137 3.20 8.21 -0.38
N ASP A 138 3.14 8.84 -1.54
CA ASP A 138 2.13 9.85 -1.87
C ASP A 138 0.87 9.16 -2.42
N PHE A 139 -0.26 9.32 -1.72
CA PHE A 139 -1.54 8.69 -2.08
C PHE A 139 -2.05 9.11 -3.45
N GLY A 140 -1.93 10.39 -3.79
CA GLY A 140 -2.38 10.91 -5.07
C GLY A 140 -1.55 10.40 -6.23
N ARG A 141 -0.23 10.38 -6.06
CA ARG A 141 0.72 9.89 -7.06
C ARG A 141 0.59 8.39 -7.31
N GLU A 142 0.42 7.61 -6.24
CA GLU A 142 0.28 6.15 -6.29
C GLU A 142 -1.16 5.70 -6.55
N ARG A 143 -2.12 6.63 -6.60
CA ARG A 143 -3.56 6.38 -6.80
C ARG A 143 -4.15 5.38 -5.81
N MET A 144 -3.75 5.47 -4.54
CA MET A 144 -4.28 4.65 -3.47
C MET A 144 -5.36 5.41 -2.69
N ASP A 145 -6.40 4.70 -2.28
CA ASP A 145 -7.51 5.26 -1.50
C ASP A 145 -7.32 5.07 0.00
N ALA A 146 -6.59 4.03 0.38
CA ALA A 146 -6.21 3.73 1.75
C ALA A 146 -4.94 2.89 1.79
N ALA A 147 -4.30 2.82 2.95
CA ALA A 147 -3.15 1.95 3.18
C ALA A 147 -3.21 1.27 4.55
N ILE A 148 -2.80 0.01 4.61
CA ILE A 148 -2.42 -0.61 5.88
C ILE A 148 -0.93 -0.42 6.06
N HIS A 149 -0.58 0.33 7.09
CA HIS A 149 0.78 0.76 7.39
C HIS A 149 1.21 0.30 8.79
N VAL A 150 2.52 0.15 8.98
CA VAL A 150 3.13 -0.14 10.27
C VAL A 150 4.10 0.98 10.63
N GLY A 151 4.08 1.40 11.90
CA GLY A 151 4.92 2.49 12.40
C GLY A 151 4.20 3.39 13.39
N GLN A 152 4.30 4.70 13.19
CA GLN A 152 3.65 5.74 13.99
C GLN A 152 2.47 6.37 13.23
N PRO A 153 1.49 6.97 13.93
CA PRO A 153 0.29 7.55 13.30
C PRO A 153 0.52 8.97 12.74
N ASP A 154 1.68 9.22 12.14
CA ASP A 154 2.18 10.55 11.75
C ASP A 154 2.24 10.74 10.23
N TRP A 155 1.31 10.15 9.47
CA TRP A 155 1.27 10.29 8.01
C TRP A 155 0.66 11.63 7.58
N PRO A 156 1.42 12.52 6.92
CA PRO A 156 0.93 13.85 6.55
C PRO A 156 -0.29 13.79 5.62
N GLY A 157 -1.28 14.64 5.86
CA GLY A 157 -2.48 14.75 5.02
C GLY A 157 -3.46 13.57 5.12
N ALA A 158 -3.23 12.64 6.04
CA ALA A 158 -4.06 11.46 6.22
C ALA A 158 -4.47 11.25 7.67
N THR A 159 -5.53 10.49 7.88
CA THR A 159 -5.99 10.04 9.19
C THR A 159 -5.54 8.60 9.40
N SER A 160 -4.86 8.34 10.51
CA SER A 160 -4.41 7.01 10.93
C SER A 160 -5.35 6.45 11.98
N THR A 161 -5.94 5.28 11.73
CA THR A 161 -6.77 4.54 12.68
C THR A 161 -5.98 3.33 13.17
N LEU A 162 -5.78 3.20 14.47
CA LEU A 162 -5.07 2.07 15.06
C LEU A 162 -5.86 0.77 14.78
N LEU A 163 -5.18 -0.22 14.24
CA LEU A 163 -5.72 -1.58 14.04
C LEU A 163 -5.28 -2.51 15.16
N MET A 164 -3.98 -2.63 15.38
CA MET A 164 -3.44 -3.48 16.43
C MET A 164 -2.02 -3.07 16.81
N ARG A 165 -1.64 -3.35 18.04
CA ARG A 165 -0.25 -3.25 18.51
C ARG A 165 0.52 -4.50 18.06
N GLU A 166 1.82 -4.36 17.88
CA GLU A 166 2.69 -5.45 17.45
C GLU A 166 3.37 -6.09 18.66
N GLU A 167 3.01 -7.33 18.96
CA GLU A 167 3.72 -8.15 19.92
C GLU A 167 4.66 -9.08 19.18
N VAL A 168 5.96 -9.03 19.51
CA VAL A 168 7.02 -9.80 18.87
C VAL A 168 7.71 -10.73 19.85
N ALA A 169 8.10 -11.89 19.36
CA ALA A 169 8.92 -12.83 20.13
C ALA A 169 10.03 -13.42 19.25
N PRO A 170 11.17 -13.82 19.83
CA PRO A 170 12.17 -14.59 19.12
C PRO A 170 11.62 -15.98 18.80
N VAL A 171 11.78 -16.41 17.55
CA VAL A 171 11.33 -17.73 17.07
C VAL A 171 12.40 -18.38 16.20
N ALA A 172 12.45 -19.70 16.23
CA ALA A 172 13.33 -20.51 15.39
C ALA A 172 12.69 -21.88 15.14
N ALA A 173 13.31 -22.67 14.25
CA ALA A 173 12.99 -24.09 14.13
C ALA A 173 13.34 -24.85 15.42
N PRO A 174 12.53 -25.84 15.88
CA PRO A 174 12.81 -26.63 17.06
C PRO A 174 14.20 -27.28 17.04
N GLU A 175 14.58 -27.85 15.90
CA GLU A 175 15.87 -28.53 15.68
C GLU A 175 17.04 -27.55 15.83
N PHE A 176 16.85 -26.29 15.38
CA PHE A 176 17.89 -25.26 15.53
C PHE A 176 18.14 -24.94 17.01
N LEU A 177 17.09 -24.78 17.82
CA LEU A 177 17.24 -24.50 19.26
C LEU A 177 17.87 -25.66 19.99
N THR A 178 17.48 -26.90 19.65
CA THR A 178 18.05 -28.13 20.27
C THR A 178 19.51 -28.30 19.92
N ALA A 179 19.87 -28.15 18.63
CA ALA A 179 21.25 -28.30 18.17
C ALA A 179 22.22 -27.28 18.77
N ASN A 180 21.71 -26.09 19.13
CA ASN A 180 22.52 -25.03 19.74
C ASN A 180 22.37 -24.93 21.26
N ALA A 181 21.69 -25.91 21.90
CA ALA A 181 21.49 -25.97 23.36
C ALA A 181 20.97 -24.65 23.95
N VAL A 182 19.95 -24.05 23.30
CA VAL A 182 19.36 -22.77 23.71
C VAL A 182 18.44 -23.02 24.90
N THR A 183 18.75 -22.46 26.07
CA THR A 183 17.97 -22.65 27.30
C THR A 183 17.54 -21.35 27.95
N GLU A 184 18.23 -20.25 27.68
CA GLU A 184 17.91 -18.94 28.25
C GLU A 184 18.12 -17.80 27.25
N PRO A 185 17.52 -16.62 27.48
CA PRO A 185 17.53 -15.50 26.52
C PRO A 185 18.95 -15.03 26.12
N ARG A 186 19.92 -15.11 27.02
CA ARG A 186 21.30 -14.70 26.72
C ARG A 186 21.99 -15.59 25.69
N ASP A 187 21.54 -16.85 25.55
CA ASP A 187 22.08 -17.77 24.55
C ASP A 187 21.86 -17.30 23.13
N LEU A 188 20.78 -16.54 22.89
CA LEU A 188 20.43 -16.01 21.56
C LEU A 188 21.51 -15.07 21.02
N GLY A 189 22.20 -14.35 21.91
CA GLY A 189 23.21 -13.37 21.53
C GLY A 189 24.47 -13.95 20.84
N ARG A 190 24.69 -15.26 20.93
CA ARG A 190 25.82 -15.95 20.27
C ARG A 190 25.44 -16.65 18.95
N LEU A 191 24.16 -16.57 18.58
CA LEU A 191 23.62 -17.28 17.42
C LEU A 191 23.32 -16.33 16.29
N PRO A 192 23.14 -16.83 15.06
CA PRO A 192 22.70 -15.99 13.93
C PRO A 192 21.35 -15.35 14.19
N LEU A 193 21.32 -14.03 14.32
CA LEU A 193 20.10 -13.23 14.43
C LEU A 193 19.69 -12.74 13.06
N LEU A 194 18.42 -12.97 12.69
CA LEU A 194 17.84 -12.52 11.44
C LEU A 194 17.15 -11.17 11.67
N HIS A 195 17.51 -10.18 10.89
CA HIS A 195 17.08 -8.79 11.07
C HIS A 195 15.99 -8.41 10.09
N MET A 196 15.02 -7.60 10.54
CA MET A 196 14.02 -6.99 9.68
C MET A 196 14.45 -5.58 9.29
N ALA A 197 14.54 -5.30 7.98
CA ALA A 197 14.89 -3.97 7.47
C ALA A 197 13.92 -2.88 7.96
N SER A 198 12.64 -3.23 8.13
CA SER A 198 11.61 -2.34 8.68
C SER A 198 11.70 -2.13 10.20
N ARG A 199 12.58 -2.86 10.90
CA ARG A 199 12.76 -2.85 12.36
C ARG A 199 14.25 -2.90 12.71
N PRO A 200 15.08 -1.94 12.29
CA PRO A 200 16.54 -2.02 12.43
C PRO A 200 17.01 -2.10 13.89
N GLY A 201 16.22 -1.55 14.83
CA GLY A 201 16.50 -1.63 16.27
C GLY A 201 15.81 -2.77 17.02
N GLY A 202 15.05 -3.64 16.33
CA GLY A 202 14.16 -4.61 16.99
C GLY A 202 14.88 -5.54 17.96
N TRP A 203 16.03 -6.09 17.58
CA TRP A 203 16.83 -6.94 18.47
C TRP A 203 17.40 -6.16 19.67
N ALA A 204 17.87 -4.93 19.46
CA ALA A 204 18.37 -4.10 20.55
C ALA A 204 17.27 -3.84 21.58
N GLU A 205 16.08 -3.47 21.14
CA GLU A 205 14.91 -3.26 22.01
C GLU A 205 14.53 -4.54 22.76
N TRP A 206 14.59 -5.71 22.08
CA TRP A 206 14.25 -6.97 22.72
C TRP A 206 15.28 -7.38 23.79
N PHE A 207 16.59 -7.28 23.51
CA PHE A 207 17.63 -7.58 24.50
C PHE A 207 17.55 -6.62 25.70
N GLU A 208 17.34 -5.33 25.46
CA GLU A 208 17.09 -4.35 26.53
C GLU A 208 15.88 -4.75 27.38
N HIS A 209 14.78 -5.17 26.75
CA HIS A 209 13.58 -5.64 27.45
C HIS A 209 13.84 -6.90 28.30
N GLN A 210 14.79 -7.74 27.93
CA GLN A 210 15.24 -8.88 28.75
C GLN A 210 16.25 -8.48 29.85
N GLY A 211 16.70 -7.22 29.89
CA GLY A 211 17.75 -6.76 30.78
C GLY A 211 19.15 -7.27 30.38
N LEU A 212 19.36 -7.51 29.09
CA LEU A 212 20.61 -8.06 28.54
C LEU A 212 21.30 -7.05 27.64
N ALA A 213 22.62 -7.16 27.49
CA ALA A 213 23.37 -6.39 26.53
C ALA A 213 23.03 -6.84 25.09
N THR A 214 22.90 -5.89 24.21
CA THR A 214 22.69 -6.15 22.78
C THR A 214 23.94 -6.74 22.15
N PRO A 215 23.85 -7.91 21.49
CA PRO A 215 25.02 -8.48 20.81
C PRO A 215 25.39 -7.59 19.60
N THR A 216 26.70 -7.51 19.37
CA THR A 216 27.27 -6.81 18.22
C THR A 216 27.64 -7.81 17.14
N GLY A 217 27.16 -7.63 15.93
CA GLY A 217 27.51 -8.48 14.79
C GLY A 217 26.62 -8.27 13.59
N PRO A 218 27.11 -8.61 12.40
CA PRO A 218 26.27 -8.59 11.20
C PRO A 218 25.30 -9.77 11.23
N GLY A 219 24.11 -9.56 10.64
CA GLY A 219 23.11 -10.60 10.44
C GLY A 219 22.45 -10.46 9.08
N MET A 220 21.79 -11.51 8.62
CA MET A 220 20.99 -11.44 7.40
C MET A 220 19.83 -10.47 7.60
N GLN A 221 19.57 -9.63 6.59
CA GLN A 221 18.46 -8.69 6.59
C GLN A 221 17.35 -9.15 5.66
N PHE A 222 16.11 -8.98 6.10
CA PHE A 222 14.90 -9.35 5.38
C PHE A 222 13.95 -8.17 5.32
N GLU A 223 13.29 -7.99 4.18
CA GLU A 223 12.24 -6.97 4.03
C GLU A 223 10.87 -7.48 4.45
N GLN A 224 10.65 -8.81 4.38
CA GLN A 224 9.35 -9.43 4.63
C GLN A 224 9.41 -10.46 5.75
N PHE A 225 8.46 -10.39 6.67
CA PHE A 225 8.35 -11.37 7.76
C PHE A 225 8.16 -12.81 7.27
N SER A 226 7.44 -13.01 6.16
CA SER A 226 7.28 -14.35 5.57
C SER A 226 8.60 -14.96 5.13
N THR A 227 9.49 -14.18 4.53
CA THR A 227 10.83 -14.65 4.13
C THR A 227 11.71 -14.94 5.34
N ALA A 228 11.67 -14.07 6.36
CA ALA A 228 12.38 -14.30 7.62
C ALA A 228 11.89 -15.57 8.35
N ALA A 229 10.57 -15.81 8.36
CA ALA A 229 9.99 -17.02 8.92
C ALA A 229 10.48 -18.28 8.18
N GLN A 230 10.52 -18.25 6.83
CA GLN A 230 11.06 -19.37 6.05
C GLN A 230 12.55 -19.59 6.29
N ALA A 231 13.34 -18.54 6.47
CA ALA A 231 14.74 -18.63 6.83
C ALA A 231 14.94 -19.30 8.22
N CYS A 232 14.07 -18.98 9.19
CA CYS A 232 14.06 -19.66 10.49
C CYS A 232 13.72 -21.15 10.35
N ILE A 233 12.69 -21.51 9.59
CA ILE A 233 12.29 -22.90 9.32
C ILE A 233 13.43 -23.67 8.65
N ALA A 234 14.17 -23.02 7.76
CA ALA A 234 15.36 -23.60 7.11
C ALA A 234 16.59 -23.69 8.02
N GLY A 235 16.49 -23.30 9.30
CA GLY A 235 17.57 -23.39 10.26
C GLY A 235 18.67 -22.33 10.11
N LEU A 236 18.41 -21.21 9.44
CA LEU A 236 19.41 -20.15 9.21
C LEU A 236 19.62 -19.26 10.44
N GLY A 237 18.75 -19.34 11.45
CA GLY A 237 18.90 -18.55 12.67
C GLY A 237 17.57 -18.28 13.38
N ILE A 238 17.58 -17.25 14.20
CA ILE A 238 16.47 -16.81 15.04
C ILE A 238 15.95 -15.46 14.54
N ALA A 239 14.65 -15.31 14.36
CA ALA A 239 14.03 -14.04 13.99
C ALA A 239 13.12 -13.53 15.10
N LEU A 240 13.03 -12.19 15.21
CA LEU A 240 12.06 -11.53 16.06
C LEU A 240 10.81 -11.23 15.21
N LEU A 241 9.75 -12.03 15.38
CA LEU A 241 8.57 -11.99 14.51
C LEU A 241 7.28 -11.66 15.28
N PRO A 242 6.33 -10.93 14.65
CA PRO A 242 5.00 -10.75 15.20
C PRO A 242 4.27 -12.10 15.25
N LEU A 243 3.85 -12.51 16.46
CA LEU A 243 3.27 -13.84 16.68
C LEU A 243 2.00 -14.10 15.86
N PHE A 244 1.15 -13.08 15.68
CA PHE A 244 -0.09 -13.20 14.91
C PHE A 244 0.15 -13.45 13.41
N LEU A 245 1.32 -13.09 12.88
CA LEU A 245 1.68 -13.33 11.48
C LEU A 245 2.25 -14.72 11.22
N ILE A 246 2.60 -15.47 12.26
CA ILE A 246 3.22 -16.80 12.15
C ILE A 246 2.39 -17.88 12.89
N THR A 247 1.14 -17.60 13.18
CA THR A 247 0.24 -18.54 13.89
C THR A 247 0.21 -19.92 13.23
N GLY A 248 0.20 -19.98 11.89
CA GLY A 248 0.20 -21.25 11.17
C GLY A 248 1.48 -22.07 11.36
N GLU A 249 2.64 -21.44 11.36
CA GLU A 249 3.93 -22.08 11.60
C GLU A 249 4.07 -22.58 13.04
N LEU A 250 3.57 -21.79 14.00
CA LEU A 250 3.54 -22.19 15.42
C LEU A 250 2.62 -23.40 15.62
N GLN A 251 1.41 -23.39 15.04
CA GLN A 251 0.47 -24.51 15.15
C GLN A 251 0.99 -25.81 14.53
N ARG A 252 1.75 -25.70 13.44
CA ARG A 252 2.36 -26.86 12.79
C ARG A 252 3.68 -27.30 13.43
N GLY A 253 4.14 -26.59 14.45
CA GLY A 253 5.41 -26.86 15.11
C GLY A 253 6.64 -26.61 14.24
N GLN A 254 6.49 -25.90 13.12
CA GLN A 254 7.62 -25.55 12.25
C GLN A 254 8.49 -24.44 12.83
N LEU A 255 7.87 -23.57 13.62
CA LEU A 255 8.53 -22.57 14.46
C LEU A 255 8.05 -22.75 15.90
N VAL A 256 8.95 -22.49 16.83
CA VAL A 256 8.65 -22.42 18.26
C VAL A 256 9.24 -21.13 18.82
N PRO A 257 8.63 -20.56 19.88
CA PRO A 257 9.26 -19.46 20.60
C PRO A 257 10.60 -19.90 21.20
N ALA A 258 11.63 -19.10 21.00
CA ALA A 258 12.88 -19.24 21.70
C ALA A 258 12.75 -18.70 23.14
N PRO A 259 13.64 -19.06 24.06
CA PRO A 259 13.63 -18.53 25.42
C PRO A 259 13.61 -16.99 25.46
N GLY A 260 12.81 -16.44 26.37
CA GLY A 260 12.64 -15.00 26.57
C GLY A 260 11.19 -14.57 26.54
N ARG A 261 10.92 -13.38 27.07
CA ARG A 261 9.58 -12.80 27.08
C ARG A 261 9.28 -12.15 25.75
N ALA A 262 8.05 -12.31 25.27
CA ALA A 262 7.53 -11.50 24.18
C ALA A 262 7.52 -10.00 24.58
N MET A 263 7.63 -9.13 23.60
CA MET A 263 7.74 -7.69 23.80
C MET A 263 6.74 -6.96 22.90
N GLN A 264 6.08 -5.95 23.43
CA GLN A 264 5.36 -5.00 22.60
C GLN A 264 6.34 -4.10 21.86
N SER A 265 6.30 -4.17 20.53
CA SER A 265 7.06 -3.27 19.67
C SER A 265 6.56 -1.83 19.82
N ARG A 266 7.44 -0.86 19.59
CA ARG A 266 7.06 0.56 19.50
C ARG A 266 6.21 0.87 18.28
N SER A 267 6.16 -0.03 17.31
CA SER A 267 5.34 0.08 16.10
C SER A 267 3.97 -0.55 16.29
N ALA A 268 2.98 0.01 15.59
CA ALA A 268 1.64 -0.56 15.54
C ALA A 268 1.12 -0.55 14.09
N TYR A 269 0.09 -1.32 13.82
CA TYR A 269 -0.57 -1.35 12.51
C TYR A 269 -1.71 -0.35 12.47
N TYR A 270 -1.78 0.41 11.40
CA TYR A 270 -2.78 1.46 11.19
C TYR A 270 -3.45 1.30 9.83
N LEU A 271 -4.75 1.57 9.77
CA LEU A 271 -5.41 1.94 8.54
C LEU A 271 -5.22 3.44 8.34
N VAL A 272 -4.55 3.82 7.26
CA VAL A 272 -4.26 5.20 6.90
C VAL A 272 -5.14 5.59 5.71
N VAL A 273 -5.88 6.68 5.85
CA VAL A 273 -6.83 7.16 4.85
C VAL A 273 -6.56 8.65 4.60
N PRO A 274 -6.30 9.07 3.34
CA PRO A 274 -6.20 10.49 2.99
C PRO A 274 -7.45 11.25 3.43
N ASN A 275 -7.28 12.47 3.91
CA ASN A 275 -8.39 13.24 4.48
C ASN A 275 -9.53 13.47 3.47
N GLU A 276 -9.22 13.64 2.19
CA GLU A 276 -10.18 13.79 1.10
C GLU A 276 -10.95 12.49 0.77
N LYS A 277 -10.41 11.33 1.14
CA LYS A 277 -11.03 10.00 0.89
C LYS A 277 -11.84 9.47 2.08
N ARG A 278 -11.88 10.18 3.21
CA ARG A 278 -12.56 9.71 4.45
C ARG A 278 -14.04 9.39 4.26
N LEU A 279 -14.73 10.12 3.41
CA LEU A 279 -16.15 9.94 3.10
C LEU A 279 -16.39 9.12 1.84
N TYR A 280 -15.36 8.67 1.15
CA TYR A 280 -15.50 7.82 -0.02
C TYR A 280 -16.12 6.48 0.40
N PRO A 281 -17.31 6.10 -0.16
CA PRO A 281 -18.09 4.97 0.36
C PRO A 281 -17.30 3.65 0.47
N PRO A 282 -16.49 3.21 -0.54
CA PRO A 282 -15.68 2.00 -0.42
C PRO A 282 -14.68 2.04 0.75
N VAL A 283 -14.05 3.20 0.99
CA VAL A 283 -13.11 3.38 2.10
C VAL A 283 -13.85 3.31 3.44
N ALA A 284 -14.99 4.00 3.56
CA ALA A 284 -15.79 4.01 4.78
C ALA A 284 -16.35 2.60 5.09
N GLY A 285 -16.85 1.88 4.08
CA GLY A 285 -17.34 0.50 4.20
C GLY A 285 -16.23 -0.44 4.67
N PHE A 286 -15.08 -0.41 4.00
CA PHE A 286 -13.92 -1.23 4.36
C PHE A 286 -13.42 -0.92 5.77
N ARG A 287 -13.26 0.36 6.12
CA ARG A 287 -12.85 0.77 7.47
C ARG A 287 -13.79 0.24 8.54
N ASN A 288 -15.09 0.46 8.37
CA ASN A 288 -16.09 0.05 9.36
C ASN A 288 -16.08 -1.46 9.56
N TRP A 289 -16.05 -2.23 8.47
CA TRP A 289 -15.93 -3.68 8.51
C TRP A 289 -14.62 -4.13 9.16
N LEU A 290 -13.48 -3.56 8.76
CA LEU A 290 -12.16 -3.94 9.28
C LEU A 290 -12.07 -3.76 10.81
N LEU A 291 -12.65 -2.68 11.34
CA LEU A 291 -12.68 -2.42 12.78
C LEU A 291 -13.46 -3.49 13.55
N THR A 292 -14.44 -4.17 12.95
CA THR A 292 -15.16 -5.30 13.60
C THR A 292 -14.32 -6.56 13.72
N LYS A 293 -13.20 -6.66 12.94
CA LYS A 293 -12.31 -7.83 12.91
C LYS A 293 -11.12 -7.71 13.86
N LEU A 294 -10.97 -6.56 14.48
CA LEU A 294 -9.86 -6.36 15.42
C LEU A 294 -10.10 -7.19 16.69
N PRO A 295 -9.02 -7.77 17.26
CA PRO A 295 -9.12 -8.37 18.57
C PRO A 295 -9.64 -7.31 19.55
N GLN A 296 -10.67 -7.64 20.29
CA GLN A 296 -11.16 -6.76 21.37
C GLN A 296 -10.00 -6.56 22.34
N SER A 297 -9.31 -5.44 22.20
CA SER A 297 -8.35 -5.01 23.23
C SER A 297 -9.15 -4.86 24.50
N THR A 298 -8.86 -5.69 25.50
CA THR A 298 -9.30 -5.42 26.85
C THR A 298 -8.85 -4.01 27.19
N ALA A 299 -9.82 -3.11 27.13
CA ALA A 299 -9.65 -1.73 27.53
C ALA A 299 -9.33 -1.71 29.03
N THR A 300 -8.04 -1.60 29.33
CA THR A 300 -7.57 -1.22 30.64
C THR A 300 -6.48 -0.19 30.42
N GLU A 301 -6.90 1.00 30.06
CA GLU A 301 -6.16 2.21 30.32
C GLU A 301 -7.04 3.09 31.21
N ARG A 302 -6.70 3.09 32.51
CA ARG A 302 -6.93 4.22 33.41
C ARG A 302 -5.68 5.02 33.50
#